data_6bf31f0db7fe20876d174d1bf517ae0e
#
_entry.id   6bf31f0db7fe20876d174d1bf517ae0e
#
_cell.length_a   1.000
_cell.length_b   1.000
_cell.length_c   1.000
_cell.angle_alpha   90.00
_cell.angle_beta   90.00
_cell.angle_gamma   90.00
#
_symmetry.space_group_name_H-M   'P 1'
#
loop_
_entity.id
_entity.type
_entity.pdbx_description
1 polymer ?
#
loop_
_entity_poly.entity_id
_entity_poly.type
_entity_poly.pdbx_seq_one_letter_code
_entity_poly.pdbx_strand_id
1 'polypeptide(L)'
;MKKTVLAVALSLVAGSAIANDVNQDVSERARESIIDLILSGDEFSVGGQVAVGGYYQEGRKDGAEKEEFYNGGVTGFDLFVNYQKGNVLGQFAGEFDLAENYSSMDAKFTVIDAWVGYKTGFGVATIGYANDSALDAVDGAADLTIEFGASASDASDVNQVVKFEGIKEGFKYAISYYGDREADATGQKGFNGYVGYQNDKFQVNAGYENNDEKNSKDGIEQIMLVNGVVNFGDIAIGANVAQHEKFNGDDSMLYSASAGYTMDKLYLAIGYAHQEGYAANDFDTQYTNFGASYQITNKLSTLVDFKVDLTDENGNDDIEAFFKVAYDF
;
A
#
# COMPACT_ATOMS: atom_id res chain seq x y z
N MET A 1 -27.58 -16.22 11.59
CA MET A 1 -26.34 -16.84 11.12
C MET A 1 -25.55 -16.02 10.08
N LYS A 2 -26.19 -15.31 9.12
CA LYS A 2 -25.46 -14.52 8.10
C LYS A 2 -24.73 -13.27 8.62
N LYS A 3 -25.17 -12.69 9.74
CA LYS A 3 -24.49 -11.52 10.35
C LYS A 3 -23.28 -11.87 11.21
N THR A 4 -23.19 -13.10 11.71
CA THR A 4 -22.12 -13.53 12.59
C THR A 4 -20.84 -13.93 11.83
N VAL A 5 -20.98 -14.49 10.63
CA VAL A 5 -19.82 -14.86 9.78
C VAL A 5 -19.16 -13.60 9.20
N LEU A 6 -19.95 -12.58 8.87
CA LEU A 6 -19.43 -11.31 8.39
C LEU A 6 -18.70 -10.53 9.51
N ALA A 7 -19.26 -10.56 10.73
CA ALA A 7 -18.64 -9.94 11.91
C ALA A 7 -17.32 -10.61 12.34
N VAL A 8 -17.17 -11.92 12.13
CA VAL A 8 -15.94 -12.66 12.42
C VAL A 8 -14.87 -12.40 11.38
N ALA A 9 -15.20 -12.34 10.09
CA ALA A 9 -14.26 -11.95 9.04
C ALA A 9 -13.70 -10.54 9.26
N LEU A 10 -14.52 -9.63 9.80
CA LEU A 10 -14.18 -8.24 10.09
C LEU A 10 -13.41 -8.05 11.39
N SER A 11 -13.72 -8.82 12.43
CA SER A 11 -12.96 -8.75 13.69
C SER A 11 -11.52 -9.28 13.53
N LEU A 12 -11.22 -9.99 12.45
CA LEU A 12 -9.90 -10.52 12.14
C LEU A 12 -9.08 -9.59 11.24
N VAL A 13 -9.74 -8.90 10.34
CA VAL A 13 -9.17 -7.72 9.67
C VAL A 13 -8.87 -6.65 10.73
N ALA A 14 -9.74 -6.40 11.70
CA ALA A 14 -9.51 -5.45 12.80
C ALA A 14 -8.39 -5.87 13.76
N GLY A 15 -8.09 -7.14 13.91
CA GLY A 15 -6.99 -7.62 14.78
C GLY A 15 -5.61 -7.45 14.15
N SER A 16 -5.49 -7.61 12.84
CA SER A 16 -4.31 -7.24 12.06
C SER A 16 -4.29 -5.73 11.72
N ALA A 17 -5.46 -5.11 11.55
CA ALA A 17 -5.65 -3.72 11.24
C ALA A 17 -5.13 -2.76 12.34
N ILE A 18 -5.19 -3.13 13.62
CA ILE A 18 -4.68 -2.23 14.70
C ILE A 18 -3.17 -1.97 14.56
N ALA A 19 -2.42 -2.88 13.97
CA ALA A 19 -0.99 -2.68 13.75
C ALA A 19 -0.68 -2.06 12.38
N ASN A 20 -1.48 -2.35 11.36
CA ASN A 20 -1.35 -1.77 10.02
C ASN A 20 -1.98 -0.39 9.89
N ASP A 21 -3.01 -0.08 10.70
CA ASP A 21 -3.77 1.19 10.69
C ASP A 21 -2.92 2.46 10.86
N VAL A 22 -1.71 2.29 11.33
CA VAL A 22 -0.81 3.37 11.66
C VAL A 22 0.10 3.77 10.49
N ASN A 23 0.26 2.87 9.51
CA ASN A 23 1.15 3.08 8.37
C ASN A 23 0.46 3.10 7.01
N GLN A 24 -0.86 2.88 7.03
CA GLN A 24 -1.56 2.83 5.77
C GLN A 24 -1.55 4.19 5.08
N ASP A 25 -1.23 4.17 3.80
CA ASP A 25 -1.48 5.25 2.87
C ASP A 25 -2.94 5.72 2.95
N VAL A 26 -3.21 6.95 2.56
CA VAL A 26 -4.56 7.55 2.53
C VAL A 26 -5.53 6.66 1.76
N SER A 27 -5.08 6.07 0.66
CA SER A 27 -5.89 5.17 -0.17
C SER A 27 -6.27 3.89 0.57
N GLU A 28 -5.37 3.28 1.32
CA GLU A 28 -5.67 2.10 2.12
C GLU A 28 -6.63 2.39 3.27
N ARG A 29 -6.44 3.49 3.99
CA ARG A 29 -7.34 3.95 5.03
C ARG A 29 -8.72 4.30 4.48
N ALA A 30 -8.75 4.94 3.31
CA ALA A 30 -9.98 5.24 2.62
C ALA A 30 -10.72 3.95 2.21
N ARG A 31 -9.99 2.93 1.75
CA ARG A 31 -10.54 1.61 1.39
C ARG A 31 -11.12 0.87 2.59
N GLU A 32 -10.42 0.84 3.72
CA GLU A 32 -10.95 0.29 4.98
C GLU A 32 -12.18 1.03 5.45
N SER A 33 -12.16 2.34 5.37
CA SER A 33 -13.30 3.19 5.68
C SER A 33 -14.52 2.88 4.81
N ILE A 34 -14.35 2.46 3.55
CA ILE A 34 -15.48 2.00 2.70
C ILE A 34 -16.05 0.69 3.22
N ILE A 35 -15.21 -0.26 3.62
CA ILE A 35 -15.68 -1.51 4.19
C ILE A 35 -16.48 -1.22 5.46
N ASP A 36 -16.00 -0.36 6.32
CA ASP A 36 -16.68 0.07 7.54
C ASP A 36 -17.98 0.82 7.23
N LEU A 37 -17.99 1.71 6.25
CA LEU A 37 -19.18 2.40 5.79
C LEU A 37 -20.24 1.43 5.25
N ILE A 38 -19.83 0.45 4.44
CA ILE A 38 -20.71 -0.60 3.91
C ILE A 38 -21.37 -1.40 5.04
N LEU A 39 -20.70 -1.53 6.17
CA LEU A 39 -21.15 -2.30 7.33
C LEU A 39 -21.96 -1.47 8.33
N SER A 40 -21.57 -0.23 8.58
CA SER A 40 -22.22 0.68 9.51
C SER A 40 -23.59 1.13 9.01
N GLY A 41 -23.75 1.18 7.67
CA GLY A 41 -24.96 1.73 7.04
C GLY A 41 -25.05 3.25 7.13
N ASP A 42 -23.95 3.93 7.49
CA ASP A 42 -23.89 5.38 7.53
C ASP A 42 -23.96 5.97 6.12
N GLU A 43 -24.70 7.05 5.96
CA GLU A 43 -24.85 7.71 4.66
C GLU A 43 -23.66 8.62 4.31
N PHE A 44 -22.88 9.03 5.31
CA PHE A 44 -21.77 9.95 5.14
C PHE A 44 -20.75 9.83 6.29
N SER A 45 -19.47 9.73 5.96
CA SER A 45 -18.40 9.81 6.93
C SER A 45 -17.26 10.71 6.45
N VAL A 46 -16.60 11.36 7.39
CA VAL A 46 -15.39 12.16 7.16
C VAL A 46 -14.36 11.73 8.18
N GLY A 47 -13.15 11.53 7.72
CA GLY A 47 -12.00 11.22 8.56
C GLY A 47 -10.72 11.77 7.92
N GLY A 48 -9.64 11.59 8.61
CA GLY A 48 -8.35 12.03 8.12
C GLY A 48 -7.24 11.82 9.13
N GLN A 49 -6.04 12.20 8.74
CA GLN A 49 -4.86 12.15 9.58
C GLN A 49 -4.11 13.49 9.52
N VAL A 50 -3.57 13.89 10.63
CA VAL A 50 -2.51 14.91 10.70
C VAL A 50 -1.24 14.22 11.14
N ALA A 51 -0.18 14.34 10.37
CA ALA A 51 1.09 13.69 10.65
C ALA A 51 2.25 14.68 10.67
N VAL A 52 3.25 14.36 11.49
CA VAL A 52 4.55 15.02 11.50
C VAL A 52 5.61 13.94 11.54
N GLY A 53 6.55 14.00 10.60
CA GLY A 53 7.58 13.01 10.48
C GLY A 53 8.49 13.27 9.30
N GLY A 54 9.25 12.28 8.90
CA GLY A 54 10.16 12.34 7.77
C GLY A 54 11.17 11.23 7.79
N TYR A 55 12.18 11.40 6.95
CA TYR A 55 13.23 10.43 6.71
C TYR A 55 14.60 10.99 7.08
N TYR A 56 15.48 10.10 7.48
CA TYR A 56 16.92 10.29 7.51
C TYR A 56 17.54 9.29 6.55
N GLN A 57 18.43 9.75 5.71
CA GLN A 57 19.22 8.92 4.81
C GLN A 57 20.70 9.19 5.00
N GLU A 58 21.49 8.13 5.13
CA GLU A 58 22.94 8.14 5.15
C GLU A 58 23.47 7.16 4.09
N GLY A 59 24.35 7.63 3.22
CA GLY A 59 24.92 6.81 2.16
C GLY A 59 25.77 7.61 1.19
N ARG A 60 26.11 7.01 0.06
CA ARG A 60 26.86 7.67 -1.01
C ARG A 60 25.96 7.84 -2.24
N LYS A 61 25.87 9.05 -2.73
CA LYS A 61 25.26 9.34 -4.01
C LYS A 61 26.29 9.99 -4.94
N ASP A 62 26.45 9.42 -6.14
CA ASP A 62 27.41 9.92 -7.15
C ASP A 62 28.86 10.00 -6.62
N GLY A 63 29.25 9.10 -5.71
CA GLY A 63 30.59 9.03 -5.12
C GLY A 63 30.86 10.03 -3.98
N ALA A 64 29.84 10.81 -3.57
CA ALA A 64 29.93 11.71 -2.41
C ALA A 64 29.10 11.16 -1.24
N GLU A 65 29.65 11.26 -0.02
CA GLU A 65 28.88 10.99 1.19
C GLU A 65 27.70 11.96 1.27
N LYS A 66 26.51 11.44 1.53
CA LYS A 66 25.28 12.20 1.71
C LYS A 66 24.65 11.82 3.05
N GLU A 67 24.40 12.84 3.85
CA GLU A 67 23.60 12.73 5.07
C GLU A 67 22.48 13.76 4.97
N GLU A 68 21.25 13.31 5.00
CA GLU A 68 20.11 14.21 4.74
C GLU A 68 18.90 13.84 5.60
N PHE A 69 18.26 14.89 6.15
CA PHE A 69 16.90 14.82 6.68
C PHE A 69 15.94 15.46 5.70
N TYR A 70 14.87 14.76 5.36
CA TYR A 70 13.84 15.28 4.45
C TYR A 70 12.43 14.86 4.90
N ASN A 71 11.43 15.58 4.44
CA ASN A 71 10.03 15.32 4.80
C ASN A 71 9.47 14.12 4.02
N GLY A 72 9.70 14.04 2.72
CA GLY A 72 9.21 12.95 1.86
C GLY A 72 7.68 12.82 1.82
N GLY A 73 6.93 13.91 2.06
CA GLY A 73 5.46 13.84 2.12
C GLY A 73 4.88 13.43 3.50
N VAL A 74 5.70 13.03 4.47
CA VAL A 74 5.22 12.50 5.76
C VAL A 74 4.55 13.55 6.64
N THR A 75 5.05 14.80 6.61
CA THR A 75 4.41 15.90 7.36
C THR A 75 3.32 16.51 6.52
N GLY A 76 2.10 16.23 6.89
CA GLY A 76 0.97 16.64 6.09
C GLY A 76 -0.38 16.46 6.79
N PHE A 77 -1.40 16.55 5.98
CA PHE A 77 -2.79 16.40 6.38
C PHE A 77 -3.55 15.63 5.30
N ASP A 78 -4.15 14.53 5.69
CA ASP A 78 -4.97 13.68 4.83
C ASP A 78 -6.44 13.88 5.15
N LEU A 79 -7.28 13.87 4.13
CA LEU A 79 -8.72 13.96 4.27
C LEU A 79 -9.39 12.92 3.38
N PHE A 80 -10.32 12.17 3.94
CA PHE A 80 -11.20 11.31 3.16
C PHE A 80 -12.67 11.56 3.50
N VAL A 81 -13.51 11.43 2.50
CA VAL A 81 -14.95 11.61 2.56
C VAL A 81 -15.61 10.44 1.87
N ASN A 82 -16.42 9.69 2.60
CA ASN A 82 -17.17 8.56 2.08
C ASN A 82 -18.66 8.84 2.11
N TYR A 83 -19.36 8.34 1.11
CA TYR A 83 -20.79 8.46 0.97
C TYR A 83 -21.40 7.12 0.58
N GLN A 84 -22.50 6.76 1.24
CA GLN A 84 -23.34 5.63 0.86
C GLN A 84 -24.82 6.00 0.94
N LYS A 85 -25.58 5.67 -0.11
CA LYS A 85 -27.04 5.70 -0.09
C LYS A 85 -27.61 4.51 -0.84
N GLY A 86 -28.20 3.61 -0.09
CA GLY A 86 -28.66 2.33 -0.65
C GLY A 86 -27.48 1.53 -1.20
N ASN A 87 -27.47 1.30 -2.51
CA ASN A 87 -26.38 0.61 -3.20
C ASN A 87 -25.37 1.55 -3.86
N VAL A 88 -25.58 2.86 -3.79
CA VAL A 88 -24.66 3.84 -4.37
C VAL A 88 -23.60 4.21 -3.34
N LEU A 89 -22.34 4.19 -3.76
CA LEU A 89 -21.16 4.53 -2.98
C LEU A 89 -20.43 5.68 -3.66
N GLY A 90 -19.65 6.42 -2.90
CA GLY A 90 -18.73 7.42 -3.43
C GLY A 90 -17.63 7.73 -2.42
N GLN A 91 -16.46 8.02 -2.93
CA GLN A 91 -15.31 8.40 -2.14
C GLN A 91 -14.56 9.55 -2.76
N PHE A 92 -14.04 10.40 -1.90
CA PHE A 92 -13.04 11.38 -2.21
C PHE A 92 -11.96 11.33 -1.13
N ALA A 93 -10.71 11.19 -1.54
CA ALA A 93 -9.56 11.31 -0.66
C ALA A 93 -8.54 12.27 -1.27
N GLY A 94 -7.86 13.01 -0.41
CA GLY A 94 -6.82 13.95 -0.81
C GLY A 94 -5.83 14.19 0.30
N GLU A 95 -4.62 14.49 -0.11
CA GLU A 95 -3.45 14.66 0.71
C GLU A 95 -2.87 16.07 0.54
N PHE A 96 -2.54 16.71 1.65
CA PHE A 96 -1.81 17.97 1.72
C PHE A 96 -0.42 17.73 2.30
N ASP A 97 0.58 17.66 1.45
CA ASP A 97 1.96 17.54 1.88
C ASP A 97 2.57 18.92 2.10
N LEU A 98 3.29 19.08 3.16
CA LEU A 98 4.26 20.14 3.29
C LEU A 98 5.51 19.72 2.52
N ALA A 99 6.23 20.69 1.96
CA ALA A 99 7.36 20.49 1.04
C ALA A 99 8.29 19.31 1.35
N GLU A 100 8.85 18.70 0.31
CA GLU A 100 9.77 17.55 0.39
C GLU A 100 10.95 17.75 1.33
N ASN A 101 11.39 18.98 1.52
CA ASN A 101 12.44 19.32 2.48
C ASN A 101 11.96 20.44 3.42
N TYR A 102 12.41 20.39 4.67
CA TYR A 102 12.04 21.37 5.71
C TYR A 102 12.53 22.82 5.45
N SER A 103 13.21 23.07 4.33
CA SER A 103 13.74 24.38 3.97
C SER A 103 12.76 25.27 3.21
N SER A 104 11.65 24.74 2.71
CA SER A 104 10.59 25.50 2.04
C SER A 104 9.23 25.19 2.68
N MET A 105 8.28 26.13 2.56
CA MET A 105 6.90 25.95 3.02
C MET A 105 5.93 25.79 1.84
N ASP A 106 6.39 25.19 0.76
CA ASP A 106 5.53 24.86 -0.37
C ASP A 106 4.62 23.70 0.02
N ALA A 107 3.34 23.85 -0.18
CA ALA A 107 2.37 22.80 0.06
C ALA A 107 1.85 22.26 -1.26
N LYS A 108 1.73 20.93 -1.37
CA LYS A 108 1.13 20.25 -2.51
C LYS A 108 -0.17 19.61 -2.08
N PHE A 109 -1.21 19.75 -2.88
CA PHE A 109 -2.44 18.99 -2.73
C PHE A 109 -2.52 17.95 -3.85
N THR A 110 -2.72 16.69 -3.45
CA THR A 110 -2.88 15.57 -4.38
C THR A 110 -4.24 14.92 -4.13
N VAL A 111 -4.99 14.65 -5.20
CA VAL A 111 -6.20 13.84 -5.12
C VAL A 111 -5.78 12.38 -5.25
N ILE A 112 -6.03 11.61 -4.22
CA ILE A 112 -5.72 10.18 -4.17
C ILE A 112 -6.90 9.37 -4.71
N ASP A 113 -8.12 9.65 -4.20
CA ASP A 113 -9.33 8.99 -4.64
C ASP A 113 -10.42 9.97 -5.07
N ALA A 114 -11.08 9.67 -6.15
CA ALA A 114 -12.28 10.40 -6.61
C ALA A 114 -13.11 9.47 -7.47
N TRP A 115 -14.00 8.68 -6.86
CA TRP A 115 -14.78 7.67 -7.56
C TRP A 115 -16.23 7.55 -7.03
N VAL A 116 -17.07 6.93 -7.85
CA VAL A 116 -18.41 6.49 -7.50
C VAL A 116 -18.58 5.00 -7.78
N GLY A 117 -19.40 4.33 -6.99
CA GLY A 117 -19.59 2.89 -7.08
C GLY A 117 -21.01 2.42 -6.86
N TYR A 118 -21.24 1.16 -7.19
CA TYR A 118 -22.53 0.51 -7.00
C TYR A 118 -22.33 -0.89 -6.39
N LYS A 119 -22.97 -1.11 -5.25
CA LYS A 119 -22.96 -2.38 -4.52
C LYS A 119 -23.93 -3.36 -5.16
N THR A 120 -23.43 -4.49 -5.57
CA THR A 120 -24.20 -5.62 -6.13
C THR A 120 -24.34 -6.75 -5.10
N GLY A 121 -25.02 -7.83 -5.47
CA GLY A 121 -25.06 -9.06 -4.66
C GLY A 121 -23.72 -9.84 -4.64
N PHE A 122 -22.77 -9.48 -5.49
CA PHE A 122 -21.50 -10.20 -5.69
C PHE A 122 -20.28 -9.35 -5.33
N GLY A 123 -20.42 -8.05 -5.23
CA GLY A 123 -19.30 -7.13 -4.96
C GLY A 123 -19.66 -5.70 -5.30
N VAL A 124 -18.65 -4.85 -5.40
CA VAL A 124 -18.77 -3.42 -5.71
C VAL A 124 -18.13 -3.15 -7.06
N ALA A 125 -18.86 -2.45 -7.92
CA ALA A 125 -18.32 -1.88 -9.15
C ALA A 125 -18.06 -0.40 -8.93
N THR A 126 -16.86 0.09 -9.25
CA THR A 126 -16.48 1.50 -9.14
C THR A 126 -16.02 2.06 -10.47
N ILE A 127 -16.20 3.36 -10.65
CA ILE A 127 -15.62 4.14 -11.73
C ILE A 127 -15.13 5.46 -11.17
N GLY A 128 -13.90 5.84 -11.48
CA GLY A 128 -13.30 7.05 -10.92
C GLY A 128 -12.28 7.70 -11.80
N TYR A 129 -11.99 8.96 -11.47
CA TYR A 129 -10.86 9.70 -12.03
C TYR A 129 -9.55 9.23 -11.39
N ALA A 130 -9.52 9.11 -10.07
CA ALA A 130 -8.44 8.53 -9.29
C ALA A 130 -9.03 7.39 -8.45
N ASN A 131 -8.35 6.27 -8.39
CA ASN A 131 -8.71 5.09 -7.61
C ASN A 131 -7.55 4.10 -7.65
N ASP A 132 -7.37 3.31 -6.61
CA ASP A 132 -6.43 2.21 -6.64
C ASP A 132 -6.80 1.16 -7.67
N SER A 133 -5.82 0.57 -8.30
CA SER A 133 -6.03 -0.58 -9.15
C SER A 133 -6.48 -1.81 -8.34
N ALA A 134 -6.98 -2.84 -9.01
CA ALA A 134 -7.42 -4.03 -8.29
C ALA A 134 -6.25 -4.78 -7.63
N LEU A 135 -5.07 -4.80 -8.27
CA LEU A 135 -3.92 -5.55 -7.78
C LEU A 135 -3.30 -4.91 -6.54
N ASP A 136 -3.36 -3.59 -6.41
CA ASP A 136 -2.89 -2.81 -5.28
C ASP A 136 -3.41 -3.36 -3.92
N ALA A 137 -4.62 -3.89 -3.89
CA ALA A 137 -5.19 -4.51 -2.68
C ALA A 137 -4.41 -5.73 -2.15
N VAL A 138 -3.50 -6.30 -2.93
CA VAL A 138 -2.80 -7.54 -2.58
C VAL A 138 -1.32 -7.57 -2.93
N ASP A 139 -0.79 -6.62 -3.67
CA ASP A 139 0.61 -6.63 -4.11
C ASP A 139 1.60 -6.50 -2.95
N GLY A 140 1.28 -5.68 -1.94
CA GLY A 140 2.00 -5.56 -0.68
C GLY A 140 1.40 -6.38 0.48
N ALA A 141 0.33 -7.18 0.26
CA ALA A 141 -0.44 -7.79 1.35
C ALA A 141 0.32 -8.81 2.23
N ALA A 142 1.48 -9.27 1.80
CA ALA A 142 2.37 -10.12 2.59
C ALA A 142 3.53 -9.35 3.22
N ASP A 143 3.60 -8.07 3.01
CA ASP A 143 4.55 -7.21 3.69
C ASP A 143 3.95 -6.77 5.04
N LEU A 144 4.62 -7.14 6.10
CA LEU A 144 4.23 -6.83 7.47
C LEU A 144 5.12 -5.74 8.08
N THR A 145 5.97 -5.11 7.27
CA THR A 145 6.86 -4.04 7.72
C THR A 145 6.11 -2.71 7.81
N ILE A 146 6.78 -1.63 8.09
CA ILE A 146 6.13 -0.35 8.38
C ILE A 146 6.20 0.59 7.17
N GLU A 147 7.38 1.01 6.79
CA GLU A 147 7.58 1.99 5.72
C GLU A 147 8.35 1.38 4.55
N PHE A 148 9.43 0.68 4.84
CA PHE A 148 10.33 0.18 3.82
C PHE A 148 9.93 -1.22 3.35
N GLY A 149 8.69 -1.34 2.93
CA GLY A 149 8.11 -2.57 2.43
C GLY A 149 8.47 -2.91 0.99
N ALA A 150 7.99 -4.05 0.52
CA ALA A 150 8.16 -4.52 -0.85
C ALA A 150 6.80 -4.81 -1.49
N SER A 151 6.41 -3.95 -2.43
CA SER A 151 5.25 -4.13 -3.31
C SER A 151 5.67 -4.66 -4.67
N ALA A 152 4.80 -5.40 -5.32
CA ALA A 152 5.06 -6.04 -6.60
C ALA A 152 4.30 -5.42 -7.78
N SER A 153 3.38 -4.49 -7.55
CA SER A 153 2.60 -3.86 -8.61
C SER A 153 3.29 -2.64 -9.19
N ASP A 154 3.11 -2.41 -10.49
CA ASP A 154 3.55 -1.18 -11.20
C ASP A 154 2.44 -0.12 -11.21
N ALA A 155 1.19 -0.54 -11.10
CA ALA A 155 0.00 0.31 -11.24
C ALA A 155 -0.86 0.33 -9.98
N SER A 156 -0.36 0.94 -8.90
CA SER A 156 -1.11 1.15 -7.65
C SER A 156 -2.13 2.27 -7.80
N ASP A 157 -1.71 3.52 -7.69
CA ASP A 157 -2.54 4.71 -7.87
C ASP A 157 -2.69 5.05 -9.34
N VAL A 158 -3.87 4.86 -9.90
CA VAL A 158 -4.13 5.06 -11.32
C VAL A 158 -5.33 5.96 -11.60
N ASN A 159 -5.35 6.54 -12.78
CA ASN A 159 -6.43 7.41 -13.23
C ASN A 159 -7.39 6.69 -14.18
N GLN A 160 -8.61 7.19 -14.29
CA GLN A 160 -9.65 6.68 -15.19
C GLN A 160 -9.91 5.18 -15.00
N VAL A 161 -10.15 4.80 -13.74
CA VAL A 161 -10.27 3.40 -13.33
C VAL A 161 -11.71 2.93 -13.38
N VAL A 162 -11.92 1.75 -13.93
CA VAL A 162 -13.12 0.93 -13.73
C VAL A 162 -12.70 -0.33 -13.00
N LYS A 163 -13.24 -0.56 -11.80
CA LYS A 163 -12.87 -1.70 -10.93
C LYS A 163 -14.12 -2.46 -10.51
N PHE A 164 -13.99 -3.77 -10.39
CA PHE A 164 -14.97 -4.62 -9.71
C PHE A 164 -14.24 -5.49 -8.68
N GLU A 165 -14.71 -5.46 -7.44
CA GLU A 165 -14.11 -6.22 -6.35
C GLU A 165 -15.17 -6.88 -5.48
N GLY A 166 -14.83 -8.00 -4.86
CA GLY A 166 -15.74 -8.69 -3.97
C GLY A 166 -15.05 -9.72 -3.06
N ILE A 167 -15.78 -10.04 -2.00
CA ILE A 167 -15.42 -11.11 -1.07
C ILE A 167 -16.63 -11.99 -0.76
N LYS A 168 -16.44 -13.31 -0.78
CA LYS A 168 -17.50 -14.27 -0.44
C LYS A 168 -16.91 -15.51 0.23
N GLU A 169 -17.31 -15.76 1.47
CA GLU A 169 -16.89 -16.95 2.23
C GLU A 169 -15.34 -17.11 2.30
N GLY A 170 -14.62 -15.99 2.41
CA GLY A 170 -13.16 -15.93 2.42
C GLY A 170 -12.51 -15.83 1.04
N PHE A 171 -13.21 -16.10 -0.05
CA PHE A 171 -12.70 -15.88 -1.40
C PHE A 171 -12.75 -14.41 -1.75
N LYS A 172 -11.61 -13.83 -2.12
CA LYS A 172 -11.41 -12.45 -2.57
C LYS A 172 -11.16 -12.45 -4.07
N TYR A 173 -11.65 -11.46 -4.76
CA TYR A 173 -11.38 -11.25 -6.17
C TYR A 173 -11.57 -9.79 -6.55
N ALA A 174 -10.73 -9.32 -7.44
CA ALA A 174 -10.91 -8.03 -8.08
C ALA A 174 -10.33 -8.02 -9.49
N ILE A 175 -10.84 -7.12 -10.31
CA ILE A 175 -10.31 -6.79 -11.63
C ILE A 175 -10.49 -5.29 -11.86
N SER A 176 -9.49 -4.66 -12.44
CA SER A 176 -9.56 -3.27 -12.88
C SER A 176 -9.02 -3.08 -14.29
N TYR A 177 -9.51 -2.03 -14.94
CA TYR A 177 -8.95 -1.43 -16.13
C TYR A 177 -8.71 0.05 -15.84
N TYR A 178 -7.56 0.56 -16.23
CA TYR A 178 -7.16 1.94 -16.01
C TYR A 178 -6.66 2.58 -17.30
N GLY A 179 -6.94 3.87 -17.42
CA GLY A 179 -6.59 4.69 -18.56
C GLY A 179 -5.26 5.39 -18.37
N ASP A 180 -5.03 6.42 -19.19
CA ASP A 180 -3.82 7.24 -19.15
C ASP A 180 -3.73 8.08 -17.87
N ARG A 181 -2.57 8.07 -17.23
CA ARG A 181 -2.23 9.01 -16.18
C ARG A 181 -1.53 10.23 -16.81
N GLU A 182 -2.31 11.25 -17.16
CA GLU A 182 -1.75 12.46 -17.82
C GLU A 182 -0.81 13.32 -16.93
N ALA A 183 -0.83 13.12 -15.61
CA ALA A 183 -0.21 14.07 -14.70
C ALA A 183 1.33 14.13 -14.76
N ASP A 184 2.01 13.04 -15.13
CA ASP A 184 3.47 12.95 -15.03
C ASP A 184 4.18 12.47 -16.31
N ALA A 185 3.58 12.59 -17.48
CA ALA A 185 4.13 12.13 -18.77
C ALA A 185 4.42 10.60 -18.87
N THR A 186 4.09 9.84 -17.86
CA THR A 186 4.25 8.39 -17.74
C THR A 186 2.92 7.69 -17.51
N GLY A 187 1.85 8.17 -18.13
CA GLY A 187 0.51 7.64 -17.95
C GLY A 187 0.46 6.13 -18.08
N GLN A 188 0.07 5.43 -17.01
CA GLN A 188 -0.12 4.00 -17.04
C GLN A 188 -1.48 3.67 -17.62
N LYS A 189 -1.49 2.70 -18.53
CA LYS A 189 -2.70 2.16 -19.13
C LYS A 189 -2.59 0.66 -19.17
N GLY A 190 -3.61 -0.02 -18.67
CA GLY A 190 -3.57 -1.46 -18.61
C GLY A 190 -4.75 -2.05 -17.89
N PHE A 191 -4.57 -3.26 -17.45
CA PHE A 191 -5.52 -3.94 -16.57
C PHE A 191 -4.77 -4.81 -15.58
N ASN A 192 -5.37 -5.00 -14.42
CA ASN A 192 -4.87 -5.96 -13.45
C ASN A 192 -6.01 -6.61 -12.66
N GLY A 193 -5.66 -7.58 -11.84
CA GLY A 193 -6.61 -8.23 -10.97
C GLY A 193 -5.99 -9.34 -10.15
N TYR A 194 -6.74 -9.82 -9.18
CA TYR A 194 -6.32 -10.91 -8.33
C TYR A 194 -7.47 -11.84 -7.94
N VAL A 195 -7.09 -13.01 -7.49
CA VAL A 195 -7.93 -13.92 -6.72
C VAL A 195 -7.19 -14.32 -5.45
N GLY A 196 -7.91 -14.48 -4.37
CA GLY A 196 -7.32 -14.86 -3.09
C GLY A 196 -8.29 -15.59 -2.18
N TYR A 197 -7.76 -16.09 -1.10
CA TYR A 197 -8.54 -16.69 -0.02
C TYR A 197 -7.97 -16.25 1.33
N GLN A 198 -8.84 -15.87 2.24
CA GLN A 198 -8.46 -15.54 3.61
C GLN A 198 -9.37 -16.20 4.64
N ASN A 199 -8.80 -16.54 5.78
CA ASN A 199 -9.49 -16.94 6.99
C ASN A 199 -8.68 -16.46 8.21
N ASP A 200 -9.09 -16.87 9.42
CA ASP A 200 -8.49 -16.47 10.68
C ASP A 200 -6.99 -16.82 10.82
N LYS A 201 -6.50 -17.76 10.04
CA LYS A 201 -5.14 -18.31 10.18
C LYS A 201 -4.21 -17.95 9.07
N PHE A 202 -4.74 -17.71 7.88
CA PHE A 202 -3.91 -17.38 6.72
C PHE A 202 -4.67 -16.63 5.65
N GLN A 203 -3.89 -15.92 4.84
CA GLN A 203 -4.30 -15.32 3.58
C GLN A 203 -3.34 -15.79 2.49
N VAL A 204 -3.87 -16.00 1.29
CA VAL A 204 -3.07 -16.27 0.09
C VAL A 204 -3.71 -15.55 -1.09
N ASN A 205 -2.90 -14.93 -1.95
CA ASN A 205 -3.35 -14.23 -3.14
C ASN A 205 -2.49 -14.63 -4.34
N ALA A 206 -3.10 -14.57 -5.53
CA ALA A 206 -2.42 -14.64 -6.82
C ALA A 206 -2.94 -13.52 -7.70
N GLY A 207 -2.06 -12.75 -8.28
CA GLY A 207 -2.37 -11.56 -9.05
C GLY A 207 -1.66 -11.51 -10.38
N TYR A 208 -2.22 -10.71 -11.29
CA TYR A 208 -1.71 -10.47 -12.62
C TYR A 208 -1.94 -9.02 -13.02
N GLU A 209 -0.95 -8.42 -13.68
CA GLU A 209 -1.01 -7.11 -14.28
C GLU A 209 -0.48 -7.15 -15.71
N ASN A 210 -1.04 -6.30 -16.58
CA ASN A 210 -0.53 -6.08 -17.92
C ASN A 210 -0.68 -4.62 -18.31
N ASN A 211 0.42 -4.00 -18.69
CA ASN A 211 0.53 -2.58 -19.02
C ASN A 211 0.74 -2.36 -20.52
N ASP A 212 0.35 -1.19 -21.02
CA ASP A 212 0.61 -0.74 -22.38
C ASP A 212 2.05 -0.18 -22.49
N GLU A 213 2.83 -0.63 -23.46
CA GLU A 213 4.24 -0.28 -23.67
C GLU A 213 4.55 1.21 -23.62
N LYS A 214 3.64 2.05 -24.09
CA LYS A 214 3.88 3.49 -24.16
C LYS A 214 3.74 4.19 -22.80
N ASN A 215 3.15 3.52 -21.85
CA ASN A 215 2.66 4.12 -20.62
C ASN A 215 3.12 3.37 -19.37
N SER A 216 4.07 2.44 -19.50
CA SER A 216 4.67 1.77 -18.35
C SER A 216 5.74 2.68 -17.72
N LYS A 217 5.61 2.90 -16.43
CA LYS A 217 6.52 3.76 -15.65
C LYS A 217 7.95 3.20 -15.62
N ASP A 218 8.08 1.90 -15.40
CA ASP A 218 9.34 1.22 -15.21
C ASP A 218 9.71 0.26 -16.35
N GLY A 219 8.99 0.37 -17.49
CA GLY A 219 9.19 -0.50 -18.65
C GLY A 219 8.68 -1.92 -18.47
N ILE A 220 7.79 -2.14 -17.49
CA ILE A 220 7.20 -3.44 -17.17
C ILE A 220 5.96 -3.67 -18.00
N GLU A 221 5.94 -4.77 -18.75
CA GLU A 221 4.81 -5.21 -19.55
C GLU A 221 3.83 -6.04 -18.71
N GLN A 222 4.35 -7.00 -17.94
CA GLN A 222 3.52 -7.92 -17.18
C GLN A 222 4.08 -8.16 -15.78
N ILE A 223 3.17 -8.37 -14.85
CA ILE A 223 3.50 -8.81 -13.49
C ILE A 223 2.67 -10.05 -13.18
N MET A 224 3.31 -11.06 -12.62
CA MET A 224 2.65 -12.19 -11.97
C MET A 224 3.12 -12.28 -10.54
N LEU A 225 2.19 -12.30 -9.58
CA LEU A 225 2.54 -12.41 -8.17
C LEU A 225 1.78 -13.52 -7.46
N VAL A 226 2.43 -14.06 -6.46
CA VAL A 226 1.80 -14.92 -5.44
C VAL A 226 2.34 -14.50 -4.09
N ASN A 227 1.44 -14.24 -3.16
CA ASN A 227 1.83 -13.89 -1.80
C ASN A 227 0.89 -14.50 -0.76
N GLY A 228 1.30 -14.42 0.50
CA GLY A 228 0.45 -14.86 1.60
C GLY A 228 1.02 -14.58 2.96
N VAL A 229 0.13 -14.60 3.94
CA VAL A 229 0.42 -14.41 5.37
C VAL A 229 -0.14 -15.57 6.16
N VAL A 230 0.60 -16.02 7.16
CA VAL A 230 0.14 -17.00 8.15
C VAL A 230 0.21 -16.40 9.55
N ASN A 231 -0.87 -16.53 10.31
CA ASN A 231 -1.02 -15.99 11.67
C ASN A 231 -0.87 -17.10 12.74
N PHE A 232 -0.02 -16.85 13.72
CA PHE A 232 0.26 -17.73 14.88
C PHE A 232 0.02 -16.96 16.18
N GLY A 233 -1.24 -16.61 16.46
CA GLY A 233 -1.58 -15.73 17.58
C GLY A 233 -1.09 -14.32 17.35
N ASP A 234 -0.18 -13.85 18.19
CA ASP A 234 0.37 -12.49 18.11
C ASP A 234 1.49 -12.33 17.07
N ILE A 235 1.86 -13.41 16.39
CA ILE A 235 2.91 -13.42 15.36
C ILE A 235 2.26 -13.66 13.99
N ALA A 236 2.63 -12.85 13.01
CA ALA A 236 2.31 -13.07 11.61
C ALA A 236 3.61 -13.24 10.81
N ILE A 237 3.56 -14.05 9.76
CA ILE A 237 4.68 -14.26 8.82
C ILE A 237 4.13 -14.12 7.42
N GLY A 238 4.72 -13.25 6.63
CA GLY A 238 4.37 -12.98 5.24
C GLY A 238 5.49 -13.34 4.27
N ALA A 239 5.13 -13.69 3.05
CA ALA A 239 6.06 -13.89 1.96
C ALA A 239 5.41 -13.53 0.61
N ASN A 240 6.21 -12.94 -0.28
CA ASN A 240 5.81 -12.54 -1.61
C ASN A 240 6.84 -12.98 -2.65
N VAL A 241 6.36 -13.43 -3.80
CA VAL A 241 7.17 -13.70 -4.99
C VAL A 241 6.45 -13.09 -6.18
N ALA A 242 7.13 -12.23 -6.93
CA ALA A 242 6.61 -11.69 -8.17
C ALA A 242 7.63 -11.81 -9.30
N GLN A 243 7.13 -12.06 -10.50
CA GLN A 243 7.87 -11.99 -11.74
C GLN A 243 7.39 -10.78 -12.52
N HIS A 244 8.35 -9.98 -12.99
CA HIS A 244 8.13 -8.84 -13.86
C HIS A 244 8.75 -9.16 -15.23
N GLU A 245 7.96 -9.05 -16.29
CA GLU A 245 8.42 -9.12 -17.67
C GLU A 245 8.48 -7.70 -18.23
N LYS A 246 9.64 -7.30 -18.75
CA LYS A 246 9.85 -5.96 -19.32
C LYS A 246 9.56 -5.96 -20.83
N PHE A 247 9.18 -4.80 -21.39
CA PHE A 247 8.96 -4.65 -22.83
C PHE A 247 10.17 -4.94 -23.71
N ASN A 248 11.37 -4.93 -23.16
CA ASN A 248 12.60 -5.33 -23.87
C ASN A 248 12.81 -6.85 -23.87
N GLY A 249 11.96 -7.62 -23.18
CA GLY A 249 12.02 -9.07 -23.04
C GLY A 249 12.93 -9.56 -21.91
N ASP A 250 13.42 -8.67 -21.06
CA ASP A 250 14.14 -9.05 -19.84
C ASP A 250 13.12 -9.34 -18.73
N ASP A 251 13.45 -10.31 -17.90
CA ASP A 251 12.66 -10.66 -16.71
C ASP A 251 13.37 -10.17 -15.45
N SER A 252 12.59 -9.82 -14.44
CA SER A 252 13.10 -9.61 -13.09
C SER A 252 12.22 -10.31 -12.06
N MET A 253 12.80 -10.58 -10.90
CA MET A 253 12.10 -11.26 -9.80
C MET A 253 12.16 -10.43 -8.54
N LEU A 254 11.03 -10.38 -7.84
CA LEU A 254 10.94 -9.87 -6.48
C LEU A 254 10.68 -11.03 -5.52
N TYR A 255 11.46 -11.09 -4.47
CA TYR A 255 11.27 -11.99 -3.34
C TYR A 255 11.23 -11.16 -2.07
N SER A 256 10.20 -11.31 -1.28
CA SER A 256 10.18 -10.71 0.05
C SER A 256 9.65 -11.66 1.11
N ALA A 257 10.11 -11.46 2.33
CA ALA A 257 9.59 -12.14 3.51
C ALA A 257 9.60 -11.19 4.69
N SER A 258 8.56 -11.24 5.49
CA SER A 258 8.41 -10.38 6.66
C SER A 258 7.83 -11.14 7.84
N ALA A 259 8.04 -10.59 9.03
CA ALA A 259 7.40 -11.07 10.26
C ALA A 259 6.97 -9.88 11.11
N GLY A 260 5.75 -9.96 11.64
CA GLY A 260 5.18 -8.99 12.56
C GLY A 260 4.85 -9.63 13.92
N TYR A 261 5.02 -8.88 14.99
CA TYR A 261 4.66 -9.27 16.34
C TYR A 261 3.88 -8.17 17.04
N THR A 262 2.67 -8.47 17.46
CA THR A 262 1.78 -7.54 18.17
C THR A 262 1.79 -7.84 19.67
N MET A 263 2.07 -6.83 20.48
CA MET A 263 2.06 -6.93 21.94
C MET A 263 1.31 -5.71 22.53
N ASP A 264 0.02 -5.90 22.84
CA ASP A 264 -0.88 -4.83 23.31
C ASP A 264 -0.86 -3.63 22.33
N LYS A 265 -0.24 -2.53 22.70
CA LYS A 265 -0.12 -1.28 21.92
C LYS A 265 1.16 -1.18 21.08
N LEU A 266 2.03 -2.16 21.17
CA LEU A 266 3.29 -2.21 20.46
C LEU A 266 3.21 -3.22 19.32
N TYR A 267 3.61 -2.80 18.14
CA TYR A 267 3.86 -3.66 16.99
C TYR A 267 5.34 -3.59 16.62
N LEU A 268 5.93 -4.73 16.35
CA LEU A 268 7.31 -4.87 15.86
C LEU A 268 7.29 -5.63 14.56
N ALA A 269 8.09 -5.19 13.61
CA ALA A 269 8.21 -5.84 12.30
C ALA A 269 9.65 -5.96 11.87
N ILE A 270 9.92 -6.99 11.08
CA ILE A 270 11.17 -7.19 10.38
C ILE A 270 10.88 -7.70 8.99
N GLY A 271 11.63 -7.22 7.99
CA GLY A 271 11.49 -7.61 6.60
C GLY A 271 12.83 -7.83 5.92
N TYR A 272 12.75 -8.57 4.82
CA TYR A 272 13.81 -8.74 3.85
C TYR A 272 13.20 -8.71 2.45
N ALA A 273 13.82 -7.98 1.55
CA ALA A 273 13.46 -7.97 0.14
C ALA A 273 14.69 -8.15 -0.74
N HIS A 274 14.49 -8.83 -1.85
CA HIS A 274 15.45 -8.97 -2.94
C HIS A 274 14.72 -8.76 -4.26
N GLN A 275 15.19 -7.82 -5.03
CA GLN A 275 14.67 -7.43 -6.31
C GLN A 275 15.76 -7.56 -7.37
N GLU A 276 15.64 -8.52 -8.27
CA GLU A 276 16.61 -8.78 -9.35
C GLU A 276 16.28 -7.88 -10.53
N GLY A 277 17.27 -7.08 -11.01
CA GLY A 277 17.20 -6.35 -12.28
C GLY A 277 15.98 -5.44 -12.46
N TYR A 278 15.39 -4.92 -11.39
CA TYR A 278 14.13 -4.18 -11.44
C TYR A 278 14.27 -2.78 -12.06
N ALA A 279 15.36 -2.10 -11.77
CA ALA A 279 15.57 -0.75 -12.27
C ALA A 279 16.07 -0.73 -13.73
N ALA A 280 15.92 0.41 -14.40
CA ALA A 280 16.40 0.64 -15.76
C ALA A 280 17.91 0.37 -15.97
N ASN A 281 18.65 0.20 -14.89
CA ASN A 281 20.09 -0.07 -14.87
C ASN A 281 20.45 -1.53 -14.56
N ASP A 282 19.49 -2.45 -14.50
CA ASP A 282 19.67 -3.88 -14.23
C ASP A 282 20.41 -4.24 -12.93
N PHE A 283 20.32 -3.39 -11.92
CA PHE A 283 20.94 -3.64 -10.61
C PHE A 283 20.01 -4.46 -9.71
N ASP A 284 20.63 -5.44 -9.04
CA ASP A 284 19.93 -6.16 -7.97
C ASP A 284 19.87 -5.28 -6.71
N THR A 285 18.72 -5.23 -6.08
CA THR A 285 18.55 -4.54 -4.80
C THR A 285 18.22 -5.57 -3.71
N GLN A 286 18.95 -5.52 -2.62
CA GLN A 286 18.69 -6.34 -1.45
C GLN A 286 18.71 -5.46 -0.21
N TYR A 287 17.70 -5.59 0.64
CA TYR A 287 17.67 -4.86 1.91
C TYR A 287 16.99 -5.65 3.01
N THR A 288 17.23 -5.22 4.22
CA THR A 288 16.48 -5.63 5.41
C THR A 288 15.97 -4.39 6.12
N ASN A 289 14.80 -4.51 6.75
CA ASN A 289 14.24 -3.45 7.55
C ASN A 289 13.72 -3.96 8.88
N PHE A 290 13.66 -3.07 9.86
CA PHE A 290 13.12 -3.31 11.19
C PHE A 290 12.32 -2.09 11.64
N GLY A 291 11.05 -2.31 11.95
CA GLY A 291 10.13 -1.26 12.35
C GLY A 291 9.47 -1.50 13.70
N ALA A 292 9.00 -0.42 14.30
CA ALA A 292 8.17 -0.42 15.48
C ALA A 292 7.09 0.64 15.39
N SER A 293 5.86 0.30 15.76
CA SER A 293 4.80 1.27 15.98
C SER A 293 4.22 1.14 17.38
N TYR A 294 3.82 2.26 17.96
CA TYR A 294 3.23 2.32 19.29
C TYR A 294 1.97 3.18 19.30
N GLN A 295 0.84 2.58 19.68
CA GLN A 295 -0.44 3.25 19.82
C GLN A 295 -0.51 3.95 21.17
N ILE A 296 -0.30 5.27 21.19
CA ILE A 296 -0.34 6.08 22.43
C ILE A 296 -1.78 6.16 22.96
N THR A 297 -2.72 6.51 22.05
CA THR A 297 -4.18 6.48 22.30
C THR A 297 -4.86 5.80 21.12
N ASN A 298 -6.17 5.66 21.13
CA ASN A 298 -6.92 5.14 19.98
C ASN A 298 -6.90 6.04 18.73
N LYS A 299 -6.27 7.22 18.79
CA LYS A 299 -6.16 8.19 17.71
C LYS A 299 -4.75 8.76 17.53
N LEU A 300 -3.84 8.49 18.43
CA LEU A 300 -2.48 9.01 18.38
C LEU A 300 -1.48 7.87 18.39
N SER A 301 -0.60 7.86 17.43
CA SER A 301 0.42 6.85 17.25
C SER A 301 1.78 7.43 16.92
N THR A 302 2.79 6.62 17.09
CA THR A 302 4.16 6.91 16.65
C THR A 302 4.80 5.69 16.01
N LEU A 303 5.61 5.93 15.01
CA LEU A 303 6.24 4.90 14.19
C LEU A 303 7.71 5.23 13.95
N VAL A 304 8.49 4.18 13.83
CA VAL A 304 9.87 4.24 13.33
C VAL A 304 10.11 3.01 12.46
N ASP A 305 10.88 3.17 11.40
CA ASP A 305 11.40 2.06 10.59
C ASP A 305 12.84 2.35 10.18
N PHE A 306 13.66 1.31 10.08
CA PHE A 306 15.07 1.38 9.69
C PHE A 306 15.29 0.39 8.57
N LYS A 307 15.86 0.86 7.47
CA LYS A 307 16.26 0.05 6.32
C LYS A 307 17.76 0.07 6.20
N VAL A 308 18.32 -1.09 5.92
CA VAL A 308 19.74 -1.26 5.60
C VAL A 308 19.83 -1.93 4.24
N ASP A 309 20.43 -1.24 3.28
CA ASP A 309 20.74 -1.82 1.98
C ASP A 309 21.88 -2.82 2.13
N LEU A 310 21.72 -3.99 1.51
CA LEU A 310 22.69 -5.09 1.54
C LEU A 310 23.45 -5.24 0.22
N THR A 311 23.08 -4.46 -0.80
CA THR A 311 23.75 -4.43 -2.10
C THR A 311 24.88 -3.42 -2.10
N ASP A 312 26.12 -3.91 -2.15
CA ASP A 312 27.32 -3.06 -2.27
C ASP A 312 27.60 -2.71 -3.74
N GLU A 313 26.62 -2.13 -4.43
CA GLU A 313 26.82 -1.62 -5.78
C GLU A 313 27.39 -0.20 -5.72
N ASN A 314 28.69 -0.08 -5.77
CA ASN A 314 29.49 1.14 -5.65
C ASN A 314 29.99 1.49 -4.24
N GLY A 315 30.00 0.56 -3.29
CA GLY A 315 30.49 0.79 -1.94
C GLY A 315 29.57 1.68 -1.10
N ASN A 316 28.27 1.51 -1.26
CA ASN A 316 27.24 2.30 -0.61
C ASN A 316 26.39 1.41 0.29
N ASP A 317 26.78 1.31 1.54
CA ASP A 317 25.88 0.82 2.59
C ASP A 317 24.93 1.95 2.95
N ASP A 318 23.79 2.03 2.26
CA ASP A 318 22.78 3.06 2.54
C ASP A 318 21.93 2.62 3.74
N ILE A 319 21.82 3.53 4.71
CA ILE A 319 20.93 3.41 5.85
C ILE A 319 19.84 4.44 5.70
N GLU A 320 18.59 3.99 5.77
CA GLU A 320 17.44 4.86 5.80
C GLU A 320 16.69 4.66 7.12
N ALA A 321 16.18 5.75 7.69
CA ALA A 321 15.31 5.72 8.85
C ALA A 321 14.08 6.60 8.60
N PHE A 322 12.94 6.05 8.96
CA PHE A 322 11.65 6.73 8.92
C PHE A 322 11.15 6.97 10.33
N PHE A 323 10.48 8.11 10.57
CA PHE A 323 9.78 8.38 11.80
C PHE A 323 8.52 9.19 11.54
N LYS A 324 7.45 8.87 12.26
CA LYS A 324 6.14 9.54 12.14
C LYS A 324 5.44 9.60 13.49
N VAL A 325 4.78 10.71 13.75
CA VAL A 325 3.75 10.84 14.78
C VAL A 325 2.47 11.26 14.07
N ALA A 326 1.40 10.52 14.27
CA ALA A 326 0.16 10.71 13.54
C ALA A 326 -1.05 10.78 14.49
N TYR A 327 -2.00 11.64 14.17
CA TYR A 327 -3.28 11.79 14.85
C TYR A 327 -4.42 11.61 13.86
N ASP A 328 -5.25 10.60 14.08
CA ASP A 328 -6.45 10.30 13.30
C ASP A 328 -7.69 10.98 13.90
N PHE A 329 -8.61 11.48 13.08
CA PHE A 329 -9.80 12.19 13.55
C PHE A 329 -11.11 11.76 12.87
#